data_84c3b1268add9c4739cd3e668ad3a39b
#
_entry.id   84c3b1268add9c4739cd3e668ad3a39b
#
_cell.length_a   1.000
_cell.length_b   1.000
_cell.length_c   1.000
_cell.angle_alpha   90.00
_cell.angle_beta   90.00
_cell.angle_gamma   90.00
#
_symmetry.space_group_name_H-M   'P 1'
#
loop_
_entity.id
_entity.type
_entity.pdbx_description
1 polymer ?
#
loop_
_entity_poly.entity_id
_entity_poly.type
_entity_poly.pdbx_seq_one_letter_code
_entity_poly.pdbx_strand_id
1 'polypeptide(L)'
;MENWKFALSSIMGHKMRSFLTMLGIIIGVASVVVIMALGQGLTKQITDMFSADTRDVQIYYVTKDSDSDSFFDDTESTSQDKGPKIQEGWLQKIAADVPGVQNYYVTNSTTSTVSYVNKKAKNVNITGVNRTYFDVKKYKIVAGRSFRADDYSHFSRIIMLDTKLAVKLFGSNDNALNKQVSVGSKSYLVVGVYKDPNAGSALYGMASGGNAIMTNTQLAAEFHMNEIEGAFVHVNDAKESTEVGKQAAKMMTQLSGVKVGHFTIYDMSKQIDQINSAYGMMTTVIGAIAGISLLVGGIGVMNIMLVSVTERTREIGLRKALGATRRKILTQFLIESMVLTLLGGLIGLGLAVVLTNILGNSIAEIKPYISINVAIGSLIFSALIGVVFGILPANKASKLDPIEALRYE
;
A
#
# COMPACT_ATOMS: atom_id res chain seq x y z
N MET A 1 -25.10 -14.17 -33.86
CA MET A 1 -24.14 -13.06 -34.11
C MET A 1 -24.77 -11.73 -34.52
N GLU A 2 -26.00 -11.72 -34.99
CA GLU A 2 -26.70 -10.49 -35.46
C GLU A 2 -27.10 -9.53 -34.34
N ASN A 3 -27.44 -10.03 -33.13
CA ASN A 3 -27.93 -9.20 -32.02
C ASN A 3 -26.90 -8.19 -31.51
N TRP A 4 -25.58 -8.51 -31.57
CA TRP A 4 -24.51 -7.59 -31.14
C TRP A 4 -24.31 -6.44 -32.13
N LYS A 5 -24.37 -6.73 -33.43
CA LYS A 5 -24.27 -5.70 -34.49
C LYS A 5 -25.44 -4.73 -34.41
N PHE A 6 -26.64 -5.27 -34.12
CA PHE A 6 -27.83 -4.48 -33.97
C PHE A 6 -27.77 -3.55 -32.73
N ALA A 7 -27.32 -4.08 -31.59
CA ALA A 7 -27.10 -3.29 -30.38
C ALA A 7 -26.12 -2.12 -30.62
N LEU A 8 -24.96 -2.39 -31.26
CA LEU A 8 -24.00 -1.35 -31.60
C LEU A 8 -24.54 -0.28 -32.55
N SER A 9 -25.31 -0.68 -33.57
CA SER A 9 -25.95 0.24 -34.52
C SER A 9 -26.98 1.15 -33.84
N SER A 10 -27.76 0.60 -32.90
CA SER A 10 -28.70 1.34 -32.09
C SER A 10 -28.07 2.42 -31.22
N ILE A 11 -26.93 2.08 -30.58
CA ILE A 11 -26.15 3.00 -29.74
C ILE A 11 -25.60 4.16 -30.58
N MET A 12 -25.13 3.88 -31.79
CA MET A 12 -24.55 4.88 -32.70
C MET A 12 -25.62 5.82 -33.29
N GLY A 13 -26.89 5.40 -33.36
CA GLY A 13 -28.00 6.22 -33.85
C GLY A 13 -28.37 7.39 -32.92
N HIS A 14 -28.14 7.26 -31.58
CA HIS A 14 -28.50 8.26 -30.58
C HIS A 14 -27.33 8.55 -29.64
N LYS A 15 -26.18 9.01 -30.17
CA LYS A 15 -24.90 9.13 -29.48
C LYS A 15 -24.94 9.89 -28.14
N MET A 16 -25.63 11.06 -28.11
CA MET A 16 -25.70 11.90 -26.89
C MET A 16 -26.49 11.22 -25.78
N ARG A 17 -27.61 10.56 -26.14
CA ARG A 17 -28.45 9.86 -25.17
C ARG A 17 -27.70 8.67 -24.56
N SER A 18 -27.04 7.87 -25.41
CA SER A 18 -26.26 6.72 -25.00
C SER A 18 -25.05 7.13 -24.14
N PHE A 19 -24.38 8.24 -24.49
CA PHE A 19 -23.26 8.76 -23.72
C PHE A 19 -23.69 9.23 -22.31
N LEU A 20 -24.77 10.02 -22.22
CA LEU A 20 -25.27 10.50 -20.92
C LEU A 20 -25.67 9.37 -19.97
N THR A 21 -26.22 8.28 -20.50
CA THR A 21 -26.57 7.11 -19.68
C THR A 21 -25.36 6.30 -19.25
N MET A 22 -24.42 6.09 -20.17
CA MET A 22 -23.19 5.40 -19.83
C MET A 22 -22.36 6.19 -18.83
N LEU A 23 -22.50 7.53 -18.76
CA LEU A 23 -21.72 8.40 -17.89
C LEU A 23 -21.80 7.98 -16.41
N GLY A 24 -23.00 7.66 -15.91
CA GLY A 24 -23.17 7.16 -14.54
C GLY A 24 -22.42 5.85 -14.28
N ILE A 25 -22.43 4.93 -15.24
CA ILE A 25 -21.73 3.65 -15.17
C ILE A 25 -20.21 3.88 -15.29
N ILE A 26 -19.77 4.73 -16.22
CA ILE A 26 -18.36 5.09 -16.42
C ILE A 26 -17.78 5.65 -15.13
N ILE A 27 -18.43 6.65 -14.53
CA ILE A 27 -17.98 7.26 -13.28
C ILE A 27 -17.98 6.25 -12.13
N GLY A 28 -19.05 5.47 -11.99
CA GLY A 28 -19.18 4.46 -10.94
C GLY A 28 -18.07 3.41 -11.02
N VAL A 29 -17.86 2.81 -12.20
CA VAL A 29 -16.82 1.80 -12.43
C VAL A 29 -15.41 2.42 -12.25
N ALA A 30 -15.16 3.60 -12.84
CA ALA A 30 -13.86 4.26 -12.71
C ALA A 30 -13.51 4.56 -11.26
N SER A 31 -14.45 5.09 -10.48
CA SER A 31 -14.23 5.41 -9.07
C SER A 31 -13.89 4.17 -8.25
N VAL A 32 -14.66 3.08 -8.41
CA VAL A 32 -14.39 1.82 -7.69
C VAL A 32 -13.02 1.29 -8.03
N VAL A 33 -12.69 1.20 -9.32
CA VAL A 33 -11.42 0.62 -9.78
C VAL A 33 -10.23 1.45 -9.31
N VAL A 34 -10.30 2.80 -9.39
CA VAL A 34 -9.23 3.70 -8.93
C VAL A 34 -8.97 3.52 -7.43
N ILE A 35 -10.04 3.49 -6.62
CA ILE A 35 -9.90 3.38 -5.18
C ILE A 35 -9.37 2.01 -4.76
N MET A 36 -9.88 0.94 -5.39
CA MET A 36 -9.33 -0.40 -5.14
C MET A 36 -7.88 -0.53 -5.58
N ALA A 37 -7.49 0.12 -6.69
CA ALA A 37 -6.10 0.13 -7.16
C ALA A 37 -5.16 0.88 -6.21
N LEU A 38 -5.59 2.03 -5.68
CA LEU A 38 -4.83 2.80 -4.69
C LEU A 38 -4.64 2.01 -3.40
N GLY A 39 -5.71 1.40 -2.89
CA GLY A 39 -5.64 0.61 -1.67
C GLY A 39 -4.79 -0.65 -1.81
N GLN A 40 -4.94 -1.39 -2.90
CA GLN A 40 -4.08 -2.56 -3.17
C GLN A 40 -2.61 -2.14 -3.35
N GLY A 41 -2.36 -1.00 -3.99
CA GLY A 41 -1.03 -0.43 -4.11
C GLY A 41 -0.43 -0.09 -2.75
N LEU A 42 -1.19 0.56 -1.88
CA LEU A 42 -0.78 0.90 -0.51
C LEU A 42 -0.54 -0.35 0.33
N THR A 43 -1.49 -1.30 0.36
CA THR A 43 -1.33 -2.56 1.11
C THR A 43 -0.11 -3.34 0.62
N LYS A 44 0.07 -3.44 -0.70
CA LYS A 44 1.24 -4.11 -1.25
C LYS A 44 2.53 -3.42 -0.86
N GLN A 45 2.59 -2.10 -0.93
CA GLN A 45 3.78 -1.32 -0.54
C GLN A 45 4.11 -1.52 0.94
N ILE A 46 3.09 -1.49 1.82
CA ILE A 46 3.27 -1.76 3.24
C ILE A 46 3.75 -3.19 3.45
N THR A 47 3.11 -4.18 2.82
CA THR A 47 3.51 -5.59 2.94
C THR A 47 4.94 -5.81 2.40
N ASP A 48 5.29 -5.25 1.24
CA ASP A 48 6.63 -5.39 0.65
C ASP A 48 7.71 -4.73 1.55
N MET A 49 7.38 -3.62 2.20
CA MET A 49 8.26 -2.94 3.13
C MET A 49 8.52 -3.77 4.38
N PHE A 50 7.50 -4.42 4.91
CA PHE A 50 7.60 -5.23 6.10
C PHE A 50 8.04 -6.68 5.81
N SER A 51 7.76 -7.23 4.63
CA SER A 51 8.18 -8.60 4.28
C SER A 51 9.69 -8.75 4.15
N ALA A 52 10.42 -7.67 3.88
CA ALA A 52 11.89 -7.68 3.92
C ALA A 52 12.43 -7.88 5.35
N ASP A 53 11.67 -7.48 6.37
CA ASP A 53 12.06 -7.47 7.78
C ASP A 53 11.21 -8.40 8.67
N THR A 54 10.35 -9.26 8.10
CA THR A 54 9.47 -10.14 8.89
C THR A 54 10.21 -11.12 9.80
N ARG A 55 11.50 -11.34 9.56
CA ARG A 55 12.37 -12.13 10.44
C ARG A 55 13.01 -11.31 11.56
N ASP A 56 12.87 -9.99 11.52
CA ASP A 56 13.45 -9.08 12.51
C ASP A 56 12.36 -8.66 13.48
N VAL A 57 12.40 -9.18 14.69
CA VAL A 57 11.39 -8.92 15.72
C VAL A 57 11.95 -7.91 16.69
N GLN A 58 11.31 -6.74 16.78
CA GLN A 58 11.66 -5.72 17.77
C GLN A 58 11.10 -6.09 19.13
N ILE A 59 11.97 -6.02 20.14
CA ILE A 59 11.60 -6.20 21.55
C ILE A 59 11.64 -4.83 22.23
N TYR A 60 10.56 -4.47 22.93
CA TYR A 60 10.45 -3.21 23.65
C TYR A 60 9.78 -3.41 25.01
N TYR A 61 9.96 -2.45 25.90
CA TYR A 61 9.47 -2.49 27.26
C TYR A 61 8.12 -1.78 27.40
N VAL A 62 7.19 -2.36 28.17
CA VAL A 62 5.90 -1.79 28.52
C VAL A 62 5.69 -1.81 30.02
N THR A 63 5.11 -0.71 30.56
CA THR A 63 4.88 -0.54 32.01
C THR A 63 3.54 -1.05 32.49
N LYS A 64 2.56 -1.22 31.60
CA LYS A 64 1.21 -1.72 31.90
C LYS A 64 0.83 -2.83 30.95
N ASP A 65 -0.07 -3.71 31.37
CA ASP A 65 -0.78 -4.64 30.49
C ASP A 65 -1.72 -3.85 29.54
N SER A 66 -1.15 -2.95 28.78
CA SER A 66 -1.87 -2.32 27.69
C SER A 66 -1.84 -3.30 26.54
N ASP A 67 -2.96 -4.00 26.33
CA ASP A 67 -3.28 -4.71 25.07
C ASP A 67 -3.39 -3.74 23.87
N SER A 68 -2.92 -2.50 24.02
CA SER A 68 -2.93 -1.48 22.98
C SER A 68 -1.75 -1.68 22.01
N ASP A 69 -1.85 -2.75 21.20
CA ASP A 69 -1.10 -2.90 19.95
C ASP A 69 -1.57 -1.86 18.88
N SER A 70 -2.05 -0.69 19.29
CA SER A 70 -2.59 0.31 18.37
C SER A 70 -1.50 1.26 17.89
N PHE A 71 -1.23 1.24 16.60
CA PHE A 71 -0.30 2.16 15.91
C PHE A 71 -0.69 3.65 16.05
N PHE A 72 -1.95 3.93 16.40
CA PHE A 72 -2.50 5.28 16.52
C PHE A 72 -2.64 5.78 17.96
N ASP A 73 -2.33 4.94 18.96
CA ASP A 73 -2.42 5.34 20.37
C ASP A 73 -1.03 5.73 20.92
N ASP A 74 -0.39 6.64 20.20
CA ASP A 74 0.97 7.12 20.47
C ASP A 74 1.05 8.09 21.67
N THR A 75 -0.06 8.30 22.41
CA THR A 75 -0.09 9.40 23.37
C THR A 75 0.35 9.05 24.79
N GLU A 76 0.49 7.77 25.16
CA GLU A 76 0.85 7.47 26.56
C GLU A 76 1.82 6.32 26.85
N SER A 77 2.27 5.49 25.91
CA SER A 77 2.93 4.21 26.28
C SER A 77 4.34 3.93 25.76
N THR A 78 4.90 4.71 24.88
CA THR A 78 6.31 4.58 24.48
C THR A 78 7.24 5.47 25.33
N SER A 79 7.09 5.43 26.64
CA SER A 79 8.12 5.98 27.51
C SER A 79 9.31 4.98 27.59
N GLN A 80 10.06 4.84 26.50
CA GLN A 80 11.38 4.20 26.52
C GLN A 80 12.30 4.79 27.62
N ASP A 81 12.02 6.00 28.05
CA ASP A 81 12.73 6.68 29.15
C ASP A 81 12.45 6.10 30.55
N LYS A 82 11.43 5.24 30.72
CA LYS A 82 11.06 4.66 32.04
C LYS A 82 11.42 3.18 32.18
N GLY A 83 11.88 2.54 31.11
CA GLY A 83 12.27 1.14 31.12
C GLY A 83 13.72 0.95 31.61
N PRO A 84 14.11 -0.31 31.90
CA PRO A 84 15.49 -0.63 32.21
C PRO A 84 16.36 -0.40 30.99
N LYS A 85 17.57 0.12 31.18
CA LYS A 85 18.54 0.23 30.07
C LYS A 85 18.88 -1.15 29.55
N ILE A 86 18.57 -1.38 28.27
CA ILE A 86 18.84 -2.65 27.61
C ILE A 86 20.37 -2.85 27.54
N GLN A 87 20.83 -4.06 27.91
CA GLN A 87 22.22 -4.45 27.84
C GLN A 87 22.40 -5.42 26.66
N GLU A 88 23.43 -5.21 25.84
CA GLU A 88 23.71 -6.09 24.71
C GLU A 88 23.97 -7.53 25.14
N GLY A 89 24.52 -7.76 26.35
CA GLY A 89 24.73 -9.08 26.91
C GLY A 89 23.43 -9.90 27.13
N TRP A 90 22.28 -9.26 27.32
CA TRP A 90 21.00 -9.95 27.37
C TRP A 90 20.62 -10.51 26.00
N LEU A 91 20.83 -9.74 24.95
CA LEU A 91 20.56 -10.15 23.56
C LEU A 91 21.49 -11.27 23.11
N GLN A 92 22.77 -11.24 23.55
CA GLN A 92 23.70 -12.34 23.30
C GLN A 92 23.20 -13.65 23.91
N LYS A 93 22.73 -13.62 25.17
CA LYS A 93 22.15 -14.80 25.82
C LYS A 93 20.88 -15.27 25.14
N ILE A 94 19.99 -14.34 24.74
CA ILE A 94 18.76 -14.67 24.01
C ILE A 94 19.11 -15.37 22.69
N ALA A 95 20.10 -14.85 21.94
CA ALA A 95 20.52 -15.47 20.69
C ALA A 95 21.15 -16.86 20.87
N ALA A 96 21.75 -17.13 22.03
CA ALA A 96 22.34 -18.44 22.34
C ALA A 96 21.29 -19.45 22.85
N ASP A 97 20.33 -19.01 23.67
CA ASP A 97 19.47 -19.89 24.48
C ASP A 97 18.06 -20.04 23.90
N VAL A 98 17.57 -19.09 23.06
CA VAL A 98 16.22 -19.18 22.48
C VAL A 98 16.28 -19.88 21.14
N PRO A 99 15.66 -21.09 21.00
CA PRO A 99 15.59 -21.79 19.73
C PRO A 99 14.86 -20.95 18.66
N GLY A 100 15.41 -20.93 17.45
CA GLY A 100 14.84 -20.17 16.33
C GLY A 100 15.40 -18.75 16.17
N VAL A 101 16.11 -18.20 17.16
CA VAL A 101 16.87 -16.96 17.02
C VAL A 101 18.20 -17.26 16.34
N GLN A 102 18.44 -16.62 15.20
CA GLN A 102 19.69 -16.78 14.44
C GLN A 102 20.75 -15.74 14.85
N ASN A 103 20.32 -14.50 15.07
CA ASN A 103 21.20 -13.40 15.42
C ASN A 103 20.39 -12.28 16.11
N TYR A 104 21.05 -11.23 16.53
CA TYR A 104 20.43 -10.03 17.06
C TYR A 104 21.14 -8.79 16.52
N TYR A 105 20.50 -7.65 16.60
CA TYR A 105 21.14 -6.35 16.43
C TYR A 105 20.46 -5.28 17.27
N VAL A 106 21.17 -4.19 17.50
CA VAL A 106 20.65 -3.04 18.21
C VAL A 106 20.82 -1.78 17.39
N THR A 107 19.91 -0.83 17.60
CA THR A 107 19.95 0.47 16.94
C THR A 107 19.65 1.57 17.94
N ASN A 108 20.17 2.74 17.65
CA ASN A 108 19.67 4.03 18.13
C ASN A 108 19.61 5.00 16.95
N SER A 109 18.84 6.06 17.03
CA SER A 109 18.69 6.94 15.88
C SER A 109 18.49 8.40 16.28
N THR A 110 18.96 9.30 15.42
CA THR A 110 18.74 10.73 15.56
C THR A 110 18.64 11.37 14.18
N THR A 111 18.11 12.57 14.14
CA THR A 111 18.05 13.36 12.92
C THR A 111 18.94 14.58 13.05
N SER A 112 19.81 14.80 12.07
CA SER A 112 20.71 15.94 12.08
C SER A 112 20.95 16.51 10.67
N THR A 113 21.63 17.65 10.62
CA THR A 113 22.11 18.21 9.36
C THR A 113 23.51 17.71 9.08
N VAL A 114 23.69 17.13 7.90
CA VAL A 114 25.01 16.71 7.40
C VAL A 114 25.48 17.70 6.35
N SER A 115 26.70 18.18 6.47
CA SER A 115 27.27 19.18 5.54
C SER A 115 28.68 18.82 5.09
N TYR A 116 28.97 19.22 3.86
CA TYR A 116 30.29 19.13 3.26
C TYR A 116 30.58 20.42 2.50
N VAL A 117 31.60 21.15 2.96
CA VAL A 117 31.96 22.48 2.43
C VAL A 117 30.70 23.39 2.37
N ASN A 118 30.22 23.76 1.19
CA ASN A 118 29.06 24.63 1.01
C ASN A 118 27.73 23.88 0.77
N LYS A 119 27.75 22.54 0.73
CA LYS A 119 26.56 21.71 0.53
C LYS A 119 26.03 21.22 1.87
N LYS A 120 24.70 21.32 2.04
CA LYS A 120 24.01 20.89 3.27
C LYS A 120 22.84 19.97 2.93
N ALA A 121 22.71 18.90 3.68
CA ALA A 121 21.52 18.03 3.70
C ALA A 121 20.89 18.16 5.09
N LYS A 122 19.69 18.75 5.14
CA LYS A 122 18.89 18.86 6.37
C LYS A 122 18.08 17.59 6.58
N ASN A 123 17.74 17.31 7.83
CA ASN A 123 16.90 16.17 8.21
C ASN A 123 17.46 14.82 7.70
N VAL A 124 18.78 14.62 7.86
CA VAL A 124 19.42 13.33 7.60
C VAL A 124 19.13 12.42 8.77
N ASN A 125 18.58 11.25 8.52
CA ASN A 125 18.39 10.22 9.53
C ASN A 125 19.73 9.50 9.74
N ILE A 126 20.22 9.50 10.98
CA ILE A 126 21.49 8.87 11.37
C ILE A 126 21.16 7.72 12.29
N THR A 127 21.47 6.50 11.86
CA THR A 127 21.25 5.28 12.64
C THR A 127 22.57 4.79 13.19
N GLY A 128 22.64 4.66 14.51
CA GLY A 128 23.74 3.96 15.18
C GLY A 128 23.45 2.47 15.22
N VAL A 129 24.42 1.65 14.89
CA VAL A 129 24.27 0.20 14.78
C VAL A 129 25.40 -0.53 15.51
N ASN A 130 25.12 -1.72 16.04
CA ASN A 130 26.13 -2.58 16.61
C ASN A 130 26.83 -3.45 15.54
N ARG A 131 27.80 -4.24 15.96
CA ARG A 131 28.64 -5.06 15.09
C ARG A 131 27.86 -6.09 14.27
N THR A 132 26.80 -6.70 14.85
CA THR A 132 26.02 -7.76 14.21
C THR A 132 25.02 -7.26 13.18
N TYR A 133 24.79 -5.94 13.12
CA TYR A 133 23.80 -5.33 12.22
C TYR A 133 24.02 -5.67 10.75
N PHE A 134 25.27 -5.55 10.27
CA PHE A 134 25.59 -5.81 8.86
C PHE A 134 25.55 -7.29 8.50
N ASP A 135 25.71 -8.19 9.47
CA ASP A 135 25.57 -9.63 9.26
C ASP A 135 24.10 -10.00 9.00
N VAL A 136 23.18 -9.27 9.64
CA VAL A 136 21.73 -9.45 9.49
C VAL A 136 21.21 -8.72 8.26
N LYS A 137 21.45 -7.41 8.15
CA LYS A 137 20.85 -6.55 7.11
C LYS A 137 21.49 -6.69 5.73
N LYS A 138 22.70 -7.18 5.62
CA LYS A 138 23.41 -7.48 4.35
C LYS A 138 23.36 -6.33 3.34
N TYR A 139 23.50 -5.09 3.80
CA TYR A 139 23.49 -3.92 2.90
C TYR A 139 24.60 -4.02 1.87
N LYS A 140 24.27 -3.67 0.61
CA LYS A 140 25.27 -3.63 -0.47
C LYS A 140 26.16 -2.40 -0.29
N ILE A 141 27.45 -2.62 0.00
CA ILE A 141 28.46 -1.57 -0.01
C ILE A 141 28.78 -1.23 -1.47
N VAL A 142 28.59 0.02 -1.84
CA VAL A 142 28.79 0.53 -3.22
C VAL A 142 30.22 1.05 -3.38
N ALA A 143 30.75 1.70 -2.34
CA ALA A 143 32.10 2.21 -2.32
C ALA A 143 32.66 2.16 -0.90
N GLY A 144 33.97 1.93 -0.74
CA GLY A 144 34.64 1.86 0.57
C GLY A 144 34.41 0.55 1.31
N ARG A 145 34.20 0.63 2.64
CA ARG A 145 34.04 -0.53 3.53
C ARG A 145 32.92 -0.32 4.56
N SER A 146 32.44 -1.41 5.15
CA SER A 146 31.64 -1.38 6.38
C SER A 146 32.52 -1.17 7.63
N PHE A 147 31.87 -1.06 8.78
CA PHE A 147 32.59 -0.94 10.05
C PHE A 147 33.34 -2.23 10.41
N ARG A 148 34.50 -2.07 11.02
CA ARG A 148 35.35 -3.15 11.55
C ARG A 148 35.18 -3.25 13.06
N ALA A 149 35.59 -4.35 13.65
CA ALA A 149 35.55 -4.55 15.10
C ALA A 149 36.20 -3.39 15.88
N ASP A 150 37.35 -2.92 15.39
CA ASP A 150 38.11 -1.83 16.02
C ASP A 150 37.35 -0.48 16.00
N ASP A 151 36.49 -0.26 15.02
CA ASP A 151 35.71 0.97 14.92
C ASP A 151 34.70 1.11 16.07
N TYR A 152 34.29 0.01 16.70
CA TYR A 152 33.38 -0.01 17.86
C TYR A 152 34.10 0.21 19.19
N SER A 153 35.39 -0.17 19.27
CA SER A 153 36.15 -0.10 20.51
C SER A 153 36.90 1.23 20.71
N HIS A 154 37.21 1.95 19.63
CA HIS A 154 38.06 3.15 19.68
C HIS A 154 37.33 4.47 19.53
N PHE A 155 35.99 4.50 19.60
CA PHE A 155 35.17 5.71 19.38
C PHE A 155 35.61 6.51 18.15
N SER A 156 35.88 5.80 17.07
CA SER A 156 36.33 6.42 15.82
C SER A 156 35.19 7.26 15.21
N ARG A 157 35.45 8.55 14.95
CA ARG A 157 34.49 9.44 14.28
C ARG A 157 34.38 9.11 12.80
N ILE A 158 33.69 8.04 12.52
CA ILE A 158 33.45 7.53 11.18
C ILE A 158 31.96 7.44 10.88
N ILE A 159 31.61 7.55 9.59
CA ILE A 159 30.23 7.53 9.10
C ILE A 159 30.17 6.82 7.76
N MET A 160 29.08 6.11 7.51
CA MET A 160 28.71 5.61 6.21
C MET A 160 27.50 6.40 5.69
N LEU A 161 27.48 6.71 4.41
CA LEU A 161 26.42 7.48 3.79
C LEU A 161 25.61 6.58 2.84
N ASP A 162 24.31 6.84 2.72
CA ASP A 162 23.55 6.24 1.63
C ASP A 162 23.94 6.86 0.27
N THR A 163 23.63 6.16 -0.81
CA THR A 163 23.95 6.62 -2.17
C THR A 163 23.32 7.97 -2.50
N LYS A 164 22.11 8.28 -1.99
CA LYS A 164 21.43 9.56 -2.23
C LYS A 164 22.17 10.71 -1.55
N LEU A 165 22.53 10.53 -0.29
CA LEU A 165 23.26 11.53 0.49
C LEU A 165 24.68 11.75 -0.07
N ALA A 166 25.37 10.67 -0.45
CA ALA A 166 26.71 10.74 -1.06
C ALA A 166 26.65 11.53 -2.37
N VAL A 167 25.74 11.23 -3.28
CA VAL A 167 25.58 11.97 -4.54
C VAL A 167 25.17 13.42 -4.29
N LYS A 168 24.28 13.69 -3.34
CA LYS A 168 23.84 15.05 -2.98
C LYS A 168 24.98 15.93 -2.50
N LEU A 169 25.87 15.41 -1.66
CA LEU A 169 26.97 16.16 -1.07
C LEU A 169 28.22 16.19 -1.96
N PHE A 170 28.56 15.08 -2.62
CA PHE A 170 29.84 14.91 -3.32
C PHE A 170 29.73 14.80 -4.84
N GLY A 171 28.51 14.62 -5.37
CA GLY A 171 28.24 14.44 -6.80
C GLY A 171 28.44 12.99 -7.28
N SER A 172 29.19 12.15 -6.57
CA SER A 172 29.34 10.71 -6.83
C SER A 172 29.64 9.95 -5.55
N ASN A 173 29.48 8.63 -5.59
CA ASN A 173 29.73 7.76 -4.43
C ASN A 173 31.22 7.67 -4.08
N ASP A 174 32.10 7.57 -5.09
CA ASP A 174 33.54 7.41 -4.87
C ASP A 174 34.19 8.69 -4.32
N ASN A 175 33.69 9.85 -4.71
CA ASN A 175 34.19 11.13 -4.21
C ASN A 175 33.91 11.37 -2.72
N ALA A 176 32.98 10.62 -2.14
CA ALA A 176 32.65 10.71 -0.72
C ALA A 176 33.69 10.02 0.16
N LEU A 177 34.43 9.03 -0.35
CA LEU A 177 35.37 8.24 0.43
C LEU A 177 36.54 9.07 0.95
N ASN A 178 36.91 8.80 2.20
CA ASN A 178 38.02 9.47 2.91
C ASN A 178 37.86 11.00 3.01
N LYS A 179 36.61 11.51 2.80
CA LYS A 179 36.29 12.92 3.07
C LYS A 179 35.65 13.08 4.44
N GLN A 180 35.83 14.25 5.02
CA GLN A 180 35.19 14.60 6.29
C GLN A 180 33.89 15.34 6.03
N VAL A 181 32.80 14.87 6.65
CA VAL A 181 31.51 15.56 6.71
C VAL A 181 31.25 16.06 8.11
N SER A 182 30.60 17.20 8.21
CA SER A 182 30.16 17.71 9.52
C SER A 182 28.74 17.25 9.79
N VAL A 183 28.53 16.65 10.96
CA VAL A 183 27.23 16.32 11.52
C VAL A 183 27.02 17.22 12.73
N GLY A 184 26.08 18.14 12.63
CA GLY A 184 26.02 19.24 13.60
C GLY A 184 27.31 20.04 13.65
N SER A 185 27.97 20.05 14.81
CA SER A 185 29.24 20.76 15.03
C SER A 185 30.51 19.88 14.94
N LYS A 186 30.35 18.58 14.70
CA LYS A 186 31.47 17.61 14.75
C LYS A 186 31.75 17.03 13.38
N SER A 187 33.03 16.67 13.12
CA SER A 187 33.50 16.13 11.85
C SER A 187 33.67 14.63 11.93
N TYR A 188 33.27 13.94 10.86
CA TYR A 188 33.27 12.46 10.71
C TYR A 188 33.90 12.08 9.39
N LEU A 189 34.74 11.05 9.40
CA LEU A 189 35.35 10.50 8.20
C LEU A 189 34.38 9.54 7.50
N VAL A 190 34.13 9.75 6.24
CA VAL A 190 33.30 8.84 5.40
C VAL A 190 34.16 7.62 5.04
N VAL A 191 33.79 6.45 5.58
CA VAL A 191 34.50 5.18 5.34
C VAL A 191 33.82 4.28 4.31
N GLY A 192 32.55 4.52 4.04
CA GLY A 192 31.82 3.74 3.06
C GLY A 192 30.55 4.41 2.57
N VAL A 193 30.07 3.95 1.41
CA VAL A 193 28.79 4.31 0.84
C VAL A 193 28.00 3.03 0.62
N TYR A 194 26.77 2.99 1.12
CA TYR A 194 25.90 1.82 1.01
C TYR A 194 24.64 2.14 0.22
N LYS A 195 24.05 1.11 -0.37
CA LYS A 195 22.75 1.21 -1.00
C LYS A 195 21.68 0.76 -0.01
N ASP A 196 20.83 1.70 0.42
CA ASP A 196 19.67 1.41 1.23
C ASP A 196 18.55 0.86 0.32
N PRO A 197 18.09 -0.39 0.52
CA PRO A 197 16.99 -0.94 -0.26
C PRO A 197 15.66 -0.18 -0.05
N ASN A 198 15.51 0.48 1.12
CA ASN A 198 14.31 1.21 1.51
C ASN A 198 14.40 2.73 1.21
N ALA A 199 15.50 3.19 0.60
CA ALA A 199 15.78 4.61 0.32
C ALA A 199 14.79 5.31 -0.66
N GLY A 200 13.59 4.84 -0.80
CA GLY A 200 12.53 5.42 -1.64
C GLY A 200 11.14 5.19 -1.07
N SER A 201 11.04 4.56 0.09
CA SER A 201 9.77 4.27 0.73
C SER A 201 9.24 5.51 1.44
N ALA A 202 7.97 5.83 1.18
CA ALA A 202 7.27 7.00 1.71
C ALA A 202 7.29 7.11 3.23
N LEU A 203 7.26 5.96 3.93
CA LEU A 203 7.27 5.93 5.39
C LEU A 203 8.63 6.33 5.98
N TYR A 204 9.74 6.03 5.28
CA TYR A 204 11.08 6.43 5.67
C TYR A 204 11.50 7.76 5.05
N GLY A 205 10.73 8.27 4.06
CA GLY A 205 11.10 9.38 3.19
C GLY A 205 10.45 10.72 3.49
N MET A 206 9.53 10.82 4.43
CA MET A 206 8.71 12.03 4.63
C MET A 206 9.50 13.31 4.97
N ALA A 207 10.79 13.26 5.21
CA ALA A 207 11.62 14.44 5.38
C ALA A 207 13.13 14.15 5.25
N SER A 208 13.58 13.03 4.69
CA SER A 208 15.00 12.72 4.83
C SER A 208 15.83 13.42 3.78
N GLY A 209 16.80 14.17 4.26
CA GLY A 209 17.92 14.66 3.47
C GLY A 209 18.82 13.54 2.96
N GLY A 210 18.55 12.28 3.33
CA GLY A 210 19.29 11.05 3.13
C GLY A 210 19.46 10.27 4.42
N ASN A 211 20.08 9.09 4.36
CA ASN A 211 20.38 8.25 5.51
C ASN A 211 21.89 8.13 5.72
N ALA A 212 22.30 8.00 6.98
CA ALA A 212 23.67 7.73 7.35
C ALA A 212 23.73 6.70 8.49
N ILE A 213 24.82 5.97 8.60
CA ILE A 213 25.04 4.97 9.63
C ILE A 213 26.34 5.29 10.39
N MET A 214 26.27 5.18 11.71
CA MET A 214 27.40 5.27 12.63
C MET A 214 27.45 4.03 13.54
N THR A 215 28.47 3.89 14.38
CA THR A 215 28.39 2.92 15.47
C THR A 215 27.45 3.43 16.57
N ASN A 216 26.64 2.55 17.18
CA ASN A 216 25.67 2.93 18.21
C ASN A 216 26.31 3.60 19.43
N THR A 217 27.48 3.13 19.83
CA THR A 217 28.28 3.70 20.94
C THR A 217 28.71 5.13 20.62
N GLN A 218 29.22 5.37 19.39
CA GLN A 218 29.60 6.70 18.93
C GLN A 218 28.40 7.65 18.91
N LEU A 219 27.27 7.22 18.33
CA LEU A 219 26.06 8.04 18.24
C LEU A 219 25.55 8.40 19.65
N ALA A 220 25.50 7.43 20.57
CA ALA A 220 25.07 7.64 21.93
C ALA A 220 25.92 8.67 22.66
N ALA A 221 27.27 8.53 22.57
CA ALA A 221 28.20 9.45 23.20
C ALA A 221 28.13 10.87 22.64
N GLU A 222 27.91 11.02 21.34
CA GLU A 222 27.89 12.31 20.65
C GLU A 222 26.60 13.09 20.83
N PHE A 223 25.48 12.39 20.94
CA PHE A 223 24.13 13.00 21.02
C PHE A 223 23.46 12.83 22.39
N HIS A 224 24.21 12.29 23.39
CA HIS A 224 23.72 12.11 24.77
C HIS A 224 22.42 11.28 24.86
N MET A 225 22.35 10.20 24.11
CA MET A 225 21.20 9.30 24.03
C MET A 225 21.59 7.89 24.53
N ASN A 226 20.62 6.98 24.61
CA ASN A 226 20.89 5.61 24.99
C ASN A 226 21.66 4.88 23.87
N GLU A 227 22.56 3.96 24.25
CA GLU A 227 23.29 3.14 23.27
C GLU A 227 22.38 2.18 22.54
N ILE A 228 21.27 1.78 23.17
CA ILE A 228 20.29 0.86 22.63
C ILE A 228 18.89 1.48 22.84
N GLU A 229 18.26 1.86 21.75
CA GLU A 229 16.85 2.29 21.70
C GLU A 229 15.98 1.24 21.03
N GLY A 230 16.50 0.59 19.98
CA GLY A 230 15.88 -0.54 19.31
C GLY A 230 16.67 -1.82 19.56
N ALA A 231 16.03 -2.83 20.12
CA ALA A 231 16.58 -4.18 20.29
C ALA A 231 15.83 -5.14 19.38
N PHE A 232 16.55 -5.84 18.51
CA PHE A 232 15.97 -6.72 17.50
C PHE A 232 16.58 -8.10 17.59
N VAL A 233 15.74 -9.13 17.47
CA VAL A 233 16.17 -10.50 17.25
C VAL A 233 15.84 -10.93 15.83
N HIS A 234 16.80 -11.54 15.15
CA HIS A 234 16.63 -12.08 13.80
C HIS A 234 16.33 -13.57 13.89
N VAL A 235 15.17 -13.98 13.37
CA VAL A 235 14.72 -15.36 13.43
C VAL A 235 15.00 -16.13 12.14
N ASN A 236 15.10 -17.46 12.26
CA ASN A 236 15.36 -18.32 11.10
C ASN A 236 14.19 -18.36 10.12
N ASP A 237 12.95 -18.49 10.62
CA ASP A 237 11.73 -18.55 9.80
C ASP A 237 10.79 -17.40 10.16
N ALA A 238 10.36 -16.67 9.14
CA ALA A 238 9.40 -15.57 9.27
C ALA A 238 8.04 -16.03 9.85
N LYS A 239 7.65 -17.29 9.63
CA LYS A 239 6.39 -17.83 10.13
C LYS A 239 6.39 -18.04 11.65
N GLU A 240 7.57 -18.25 12.22
CA GLU A 240 7.76 -18.46 13.67
C GLU A 240 8.13 -17.17 14.38
N SER A 241 8.26 -16.04 13.65
CA SER A 241 8.78 -14.76 14.18
C SER A 241 8.01 -14.28 15.42
N THR A 242 6.69 -14.36 15.40
CA THR A 242 5.86 -13.95 16.55
C THR A 242 6.08 -14.85 17.77
N GLU A 243 6.15 -16.16 17.60
CA GLU A 243 6.30 -17.09 18.73
C GLU A 243 7.71 -17.03 19.32
N VAL A 244 8.74 -17.10 18.47
CA VAL A 244 10.13 -16.98 18.88
C VAL A 244 10.39 -15.60 19.50
N GLY A 245 9.82 -14.54 18.93
CA GLY A 245 9.91 -13.18 19.47
C GLY A 245 9.31 -13.06 20.87
N LYS A 246 8.14 -13.66 21.14
CA LYS A 246 7.53 -13.70 22.47
C LYS A 246 8.40 -14.45 23.49
N GLN A 247 9.02 -15.56 23.07
CA GLN A 247 9.96 -16.29 23.92
C GLN A 247 11.20 -15.45 24.25
N ALA A 248 11.74 -14.75 23.25
CA ALA A 248 12.86 -13.83 23.43
C ALA A 248 12.51 -12.65 24.36
N ALA A 249 11.34 -12.05 24.20
CA ALA A 249 10.85 -10.98 25.07
C ALA A 249 10.63 -11.45 26.51
N LYS A 250 10.07 -12.65 26.70
CA LYS A 250 9.93 -13.27 28.04
C LYS A 250 11.27 -13.49 28.71
N MET A 251 12.25 -14.03 27.98
CA MET A 251 13.61 -14.20 28.48
C MET A 251 14.26 -12.86 28.81
N MET A 252 14.07 -11.83 27.97
CA MET A 252 14.58 -10.48 28.22
C MET A 252 13.98 -9.89 29.50
N THR A 253 12.70 -10.12 29.76
CA THR A 253 12.04 -9.71 31.01
C THR A 253 12.71 -10.38 32.23
N GLN A 254 13.01 -11.68 32.14
CA GLN A 254 13.69 -12.42 33.22
C GLN A 254 15.11 -11.91 33.45
N LEU A 255 15.87 -11.68 32.38
CA LEU A 255 17.25 -11.21 32.46
C LEU A 255 17.36 -9.76 33.00
N SER A 256 16.38 -8.93 32.70
CA SER A 256 16.33 -7.55 33.17
C SER A 256 16.00 -7.40 34.66
N GLY A 257 15.37 -8.41 35.27
CA GLY A 257 14.96 -8.40 36.68
C GLY A 257 13.93 -7.31 37.02
N VAL A 258 13.20 -6.78 36.04
CA VAL A 258 12.19 -5.74 36.27
C VAL A 258 11.08 -6.27 37.17
N LYS A 259 10.61 -5.41 38.10
CA LYS A 259 9.50 -5.72 39.03
C LYS A 259 8.15 -5.22 38.53
N VAL A 260 8.15 -4.24 37.66
CA VAL A 260 6.94 -3.59 37.11
C VAL A 260 7.10 -3.56 35.61
N GLY A 261 6.07 -3.97 34.88
CA GLY A 261 6.12 -4.07 33.42
C GLY A 261 6.84 -5.31 32.93
N HIS A 262 6.96 -5.42 31.63
CA HIS A 262 7.61 -6.53 30.95
C HIS A 262 8.10 -6.13 29.55
N PHE A 263 8.95 -6.94 28.97
CA PHE A 263 9.31 -6.81 27.56
C PHE A 263 8.29 -7.57 26.70
N THR A 264 7.92 -6.98 25.61
CA THR A 264 7.02 -7.57 24.60
C THR A 264 7.58 -7.33 23.20
N ILE A 265 6.91 -7.84 22.19
CA ILE A 265 7.31 -7.67 20.78
C ILE A 265 6.36 -6.75 20.05
N TYR A 266 6.90 -6.08 19.05
CA TYR A 266 6.09 -5.38 18.07
C TYR A 266 5.58 -6.40 17.05
N ASP A 267 4.30 -6.79 17.17
CA ASP A 267 3.69 -7.80 16.30
C ASP A 267 3.25 -7.18 14.97
N MET A 268 4.15 -7.26 14.00
CA MET A 268 3.92 -6.70 12.67
C MET A 268 2.73 -7.36 11.95
N SER A 269 2.46 -8.63 12.21
CA SER A 269 1.32 -9.33 11.59
C SER A 269 0.00 -8.69 12.01
N LYS A 270 -0.15 -8.38 13.30
CA LYS A 270 -1.32 -7.67 13.81
C LYS A 270 -1.48 -6.27 13.19
N GLN A 271 -0.37 -5.56 12.98
CA GLN A 271 -0.38 -4.25 12.34
C GLN A 271 -0.88 -4.34 10.88
N ILE A 272 -0.38 -5.32 10.14
CA ILE A 272 -0.84 -5.59 8.77
C ILE A 272 -2.34 -5.93 8.78
N ASP A 273 -2.81 -6.74 9.73
CA ASP A 273 -4.22 -7.09 9.86
C ASP A 273 -5.10 -5.89 10.21
N GLN A 274 -4.64 -4.99 11.07
CA GLN A 274 -5.34 -3.74 11.38
C GLN A 274 -5.43 -2.82 10.16
N ILE A 275 -4.34 -2.65 9.40
CA ILE A 275 -4.32 -1.89 8.16
C ILE A 275 -5.28 -2.51 7.13
N ASN A 276 -5.25 -3.84 6.97
CA ASN A 276 -6.16 -4.55 6.08
C ASN A 276 -7.63 -4.39 6.51
N SER A 277 -7.90 -4.40 7.80
CA SER A 277 -9.24 -4.20 8.35
C SER A 277 -9.74 -2.78 8.14
N ALA A 278 -8.90 -1.78 8.39
CA ALA A 278 -9.20 -0.37 8.13
C ALA A 278 -9.44 -0.13 6.64
N TYR A 279 -8.61 -0.71 5.77
CA TYR A 279 -8.79 -0.67 4.33
C TYR A 279 -10.08 -1.39 3.89
N GLY A 280 -10.39 -2.55 4.48
CA GLY A 280 -11.64 -3.28 4.25
C GLY A 280 -12.88 -2.44 4.59
N MET A 281 -12.85 -1.72 5.71
CA MET A 281 -13.91 -0.79 6.09
C MET A 281 -14.04 0.36 5.09
N MET A 282 -12.94 0.98 4.71
CA MET A 282 -12.92 2.07 3.74
C MET A 282 -13.46 1.64 2.37
N THR A 283 -13.04 0.47 1.88
CA THR A 283 -13.54 -0.08 0.60
C THR A 283 -15.03 -0.42 0.67
N THR A 284 -15.54 -0.84 1.82
CA THR A 284 -16.98 -1.09 2.02
C THR A 284 -17.79 0.20 1.91
N VAL A 285 -17.36 1.28 2.59
CA VAL A 285 -18.03 2.59 2.52
C VAL A 285 -18.03 3.13 1.09
N ILE A 286 -16.88 3.09 0.44
CA ILE A 286 -16.73 3.59 -0.93
C ILE A 286 -17.50 2.70 -1.92
N GLY A 287 -17.49 1.38 -1.70
CA GLY A 287 -18.31 0.44 -2.45
C GLY A 287 -19.81 0.74 -2.36
N ALA A 288 -20.30 1.14 -1.18
CA ALA A 288 -21.67 1.58 -0.99
C ALA A 288 -21.98 2.86 -1.78
N ILE A 289 -21.12 3.87 -1.74
CA ILE A 289 -21.26 5.12 -2.50
C ILE A 289 -21.26 4.84 -4.01
N ALA A 290 -20.35 4.01 -4.47
CA ALA A 290 -20.27 3.60 -5.87
C ALA A 290 -21.48 2.76 -6.29
N GLY A 291 -22.01 1.92 -5.39
CA GLY A 291 -23.26 1.19 -5.59
C GLY A 291 -24.42 2.14 -5.84
N ILE A 292 -24.55 3.22 -5.05
CA ILE A 292 -25.56 4.26 -5.26
C ILE A 292 -25.38 4.94 -6.64
N SER A 293 -24.15 5.30 -7.00
CA SER A 293 -23.84 5.90 -8.30
C SER A 293 -24.23 4.98 -9.47
N LEU A 294 -23.95 3.68 -9.32
CA LEU A 294 -24.32 2.66 -10.32
C LEU A 294 -25.82 2.42 -10.38
N LEU A 295 -26.56 2.50 -9.26
CA LEU A 295 -28.03 2.47 -9.24
C LEU A 295 -28.60 3.65 -10.03
N VAL A 296 -28.09 4.86 -9.81
CA VAL A 296 -28.52 6.05 -10.57
C VAL A 296 -28.22 5.88 -12.06
N GLY A 297 -27.01 5.39 -12.42
CA GLY A 297 -26.65 5.04 -13.80
C GLY A 297 -27.58 3.97 -14.39
N GLY A 298 -27.91 2.93 -13.64
CA GLY A 298 -28.85 1.86 -14.03
C GLY A 298 -30.24 2.37 -14.27
N ILE A 299 -30.78 3.26 -13.41
CA ILE A 299 -32.06 3.94 -13.63
C ILE A 299 -32.02 4.76 -14.92
N GLY A 300 -30.89 5.42 -15.22
CA GLY A 300 -30.67 6.11 -16.48
C GLY A 300 -30.79 5.16 -17.68
N VAL A 301 -30.15 3.99 -17.62
CA VAL A 301 -30.26 2.93 -18.64
C VAL A 301 -31.70 2.47 -18.79
N MET A 302 -32.41 2.19 -17.70
CA MET A 302 -33.80 1.77 -17.69
C MET A 302 -34.72 2.80 -18.38
N ASN A 303 -34.55 4.08 -18.03
CA ASN A 303 -35.38 5.15 -18.60
C ASN A 303 -35.17 5.27 -20.12
N ILE A 304 -33.92 5.18 -20.58
CA ILE A 304 -33.64 5.25 -22.02
C ILE A 304 -34.15 4.03 -22.77
N MET A 305 -33.99 2.86 -22.17
CA MET A 305 -34.55 1.63 -22.77
C MET A 305 -36.07 1.68 -22.86
N LEU A 306 -36.77 2.29 -21.87
CA LEU A 306 -38.20 2.50 -21.92
C LEU A 306 -38.60 3.44 -23.08
N VAL A 307 -37.87 4.55 -23.25
CA VAL A 307 -38.06 5.47 -24.39
C VAL A 307 -37.79 4.77 -25.73
N SER A 308 -36.69 4.00 -25.81
CA SER A 308 -36.35 3.22 -27.00
C SER A 308 -37.45 2.20 -27.36
N VAL A 309 -38.07 1.57 -26.38
CA VAL A 309 -39.21 0.65 -26.61
C VAL A 309 -40.40 1.39 -27.18
N THR A 310 -40.73 2.58 -26.68
CA THR A 310 -41.87 3.39 -27.21
C THR A 310 -41.58 3.91 -28.62
N GLU A 311 -40.35 4.40 -28.88
CA GLU A 311 -39.96 4.85 -30.24
C GLU A 311 -39.99 3.72 -31.28
N ARG A 312 -39.76 2.46 -30.86
CA ARG A 312 -39.72 1.27 -31.73
C ARG A 312 -40.94 0.38 -31.61
N THR A 313 -42.03 0.89 -31.06
CA THR A 313 -43.27 0.10 -30.85
C THR A 313 -43.75 -0.58 -32.12
N ARG A 314 -43.78 0.13 -33.25
CA ARG A 314 -44.20 -0.39 -34.55
C ARG A 314 -43.28 -1.48 -35.10
N GLU A 315 -41.97 -1.31 -34.95
CA GLU A 315 -40.98 -2.30 -35.35
C GLU A 315 -41.10 -3.60 -34.53
N ILE A 316 -41.31 -3.49 -33.21
CA ILE A 316 -41.55 -4.63 -32.31
C ILE A 316 -42.86 -5.35 -32.70
N GLY A 317 -43.91 -4.58 -32.98
CA GLY A 317 -45.18 -5.12 -33.45
C GLY A 317 -45.06 -5.90 -34.75
N LEU A 318 -44.30 -5.36 -35.72
CA LEU A 318 -44.05 -6.03 -37.00
C LEU A 318 -43.28 -7.34 -36.80
N ARG A 319 -42.22 -7.36 -35.97
CA ARG A 319 -41.49 -8.59 -35.66
C ARG A 319 -42.37 -9.65 -35.03
N LYS A 320 -43.24 -9.26 -34.11
CA LYS A 320 -44.18 -10.20 -33.46
C LYS A 320 -45.23 -10.71 -34.45
N ALA A 321 -45.75 -9.87 -35.35
CA ALA A 321 -46.66 -10.29 -36.43
C ALA A 321 -45.99 -11.28 -37.38
N LEU A 322 -44.70 -11.18 -37.62
CA LEU A 322 -43.86 -12.12 -38.38
C LEU A 322 -43.48 -13.39 -37.62
N GLY A 323 -43.98 -13.59 -36.36
CA GLY A 323 -43.79 -14.81 -35.60
C GLY A 323 -42.65 -14.77 -34.58
N ALA A 324 -42.09 -13.59 -34.22
CA ALA A 324 -41.13 -13.50 -33.17
C ALA A 324 -41.74 -13.83 -31.80
N THR A 325 -41.14 -14.78 -31.08
CA THR A 325 -41.61 -15.18 -29.74
C THR A 325 -41.27 -14.10 -28.72
N ARG A 326 -42.09 -14.03 -27.63
CA ARG A 326 -41.86 -13.14 -26.49
C ARG A 326 -40.42 -13.26 -25.95
N ARG A 327 -39.87 -14.48 -25.88
CA ARG A 327 -38.53 -14.74 -25.41
C ARG A 327 -37.43 -14.12 -26.31
N LYS A 328 -37.63 -14.14 -27.64
CA LYS A 328 -36.72 -13.51 -28.59
C LYS A 328 -36.65 -12.00 -28.40
N ILE A 329 -37.80 -11.33 -28.24
CA ILE A 329 -37.86 -9.88 -27.99
C ILE A 329 -37.20 -9.55 -26.65
N LEU A 330 -37.53 -10.27 -25.58
CA LEU A 330 -36.97 -10.06 -24.26
C LEU A 330 -35.45 -10.20 -24.27
N THR A 331 -34.89 -11.29 -24.84
CA THR A 331 -33.45 -11.49 -24.89
C THR A 331 -32.73 -10.45 -25.74
N GLN A 332 -33.35 -9.95 -26.79
CA GLN A 332 -32.80 -8.89 -27.63
C GLN A 332 -32.57 -7.60 -26.81
N PHE A 333 -33.60 -7.12 -26.09
CA PHE A 333 -33.49 -5.90 -25.27
C PHE A 333 -32.57 -6.08 -24.06
N LEU A 334 -32.52 -7.28 -23.47
CA LEU A 334 -31.54 -7.60 -22.41
C LEU A 334 -30.10 -7.56 -22.92
N ILE A 335 -29.86 -8.09 -24.12
CA ILE A 335 -28.53 -8.01 -24.72
C ILE A 335 -28.17 -6.55 -25.03
N GLU A 336 -29.11 -5.75 -25.52
CA GLU A 336 -28.88 -4.33 -25.80
C GLU A 336 -28.50 -3.54 -24.54
N SER A 337 -29.22 -3.74 -23.43
CA SER A 337 -28.87 -3.11 -22.14
C SER A 337 -27.55 -3.60 -21.59
N MET A 338 -27.23 -4.90 -21.68
CA MET A 338 -25.96 -5.47 -21.26
C MET A 338 -24.78 -4.92 -22.08
N VAL A 339 -24.93 -4.78 -23.39
CA VAL A 339 -23.89 -4.19 -24.25
C VAL A 339 -23.63 -2.74 -23.87
N LEU A 340 -24.68 -1.95 -23.65
CA LEU A 340 -24.55 -0.57 -23.19
C LEU A 340 -23.77 -0.44 -21.89
N THR A 341 -24.12 -1.27 -20.90
CA THR A 341 -23.46 -1.21 -19.60
C THR A 341 -22.04 -1.75 -19.64
N LEU A 342 -21.77 -2.81 -20.42
CA LEU A 342 -20.42 -3.32 -20.64
C LEU A 342 -19.52 -2.31 -21.36
N LEU A 343 -20.01 -1.59 -22.35
CA LEU A 343 -19.27 -0.51 -23.00
C LEU A 343 -18.96 0.61 -22.00
N GLY A 344 -19.95 1.00 -21.19
CA GLY A 344 -19.72 1.95 -20.09
C GLY A 344 -18.68 1.46 -19.10
N GLY A 345 -18.73 0.18 -18.72
CA GLY A 345 -17.75 -0.46 -17.84
C GLY A 345 -16.34 -0.52 -18.43
N LEU A 346 -16.21 -0.85 -19.73
CA LEU A 346 -14.92 -0.85 -20.44
C LEU A 346 -14.30 0.55 -20.53
N ILE A 347 -15.12 1.55 -20.86
CA ILE A 347 -14.66 2.95 -20.89
C ILE A 347 -14.27 3.41 -19.48
N GLY A 348 -15.08 3.06 -18.47
CA GLY A 348 -14.80 3.36 -17.07
C GLY A 348 -13.50 2.71 -16.59
N LEU A 349 -13.26 1.44 -16.95
CA LEU A 349 -12.00 0.75 -16.67
C LEU A 349 -10.81 1.42 -17.38
N GLY A 350 -10.96 1.79 -18.65
CA GLY A 350 -9.93 2.53 -19.39
C GLY A 350 -9.60 3.88 -18.73
N LEU A 351 -10.63 4.61 -18.30
CA LEU A 351 -10.47 5.87 -17.56
C LEU A 351 -9.77 5.63 -16.23
N ALA A 352 -10.11 4.55 -15.51
CA ALA A 352 -9.45 4.18 -14.26
C ALA A 352 -7.95 3.91 -14.47
N VAL A 353 -7.56 3.20 -15.54
CA VAL A 353 -6.14 2.95 -15.88
C VAL A 353 -5.40 4.27 -16.12
N VAL A 354 -6.00 5.20 -16.87
CA VAL A 354 -5.40 6.51 -17.12
C VAL A 354 -5.24 7.30 -15.82
N LEU A 355 -6.29 7.38 -15.00
CA LEU A 355 -6.26 8.09 -13.73
C LEU A 355 -5.26 7.49 -12.74
N THR A 356 -5.19 6.17 -12.63
CA THR A 356 -4.21 5.49 -11.75
C THR A 356 -2.78 5.75 -12.20
N ASN A 357 -2.49 5.79 -13.50
CA ASN A 357 -1.17 6.14 -14.01
C ASN A 357 -0.79 7.60 -13.72
N ILE A 358 -1.74 8.53 -13.88
CA ILE A 358 -1.52 9.96 -13.56
C ILE A 358 -1.26 10.11 -12.06
N LEU A 359 -2.07 9.49 -11.21
CA LEU A 359 -1.93 9.55 -9.76
C LEU A 359 -0.61 8.90 -9.31
N GLY A 360 -0.24 7.74 -9.87
CA GLY A 360 1.02 7.05 -9.56
C GLY A 360 2.27 7.85 -9.93
N ASN A 361 2.19 8.67 -10.98
CA ASN A 361 3.28 9.56 -11.37
C ASN A 361 3.32 10.86 -10.54
N SER A 362 2.15 11.33 -10.08
CA SER A 362 2.03 12.58 -9.31
C SER A 362 2.30 12.35 -7.82
N ILE A 363 1.89 11.20 -7.30
CA ILE A 363 2.15 10.76 -5.92
C ILE A 363 3.32 9.77 -6.01
N ALA A 364 4.55 10.27 -6.00
CA ALA A 364 5.78 9.47 -6.16
C ALA A 364 5.92 8.30 -5.17
N GLU A 365 5.05 8.22 -4.19
CA GLU A 365 5.12 7.33 -3.03
C GLU A 365 4.22 6.10 -3.15
N ILE A 366 3.11 6.18 -3.88
CA ILE A 366 2.16 5.05 -4.01
C ILE A 366 2.18 4.57 -5.46
N LYS A 367 2.47 3.29 -5.68
CA LYS A 367 2.33 2.64 -6.99
C LYS A 367 0.96 1.96 -7.05
N PRO A 368 -0.07 2.60 -7.61
CA PRO A 368 -1.38 1.99 -7.74
C PRO A 368 -1.27 0.70 -8.56
N TYR A 369 -1.97 -0.34 -8.14
CA TYR A 369 -1.97 -1.61 -8.82
C TYR A 369 -3.41 -2.07 -9.09
N ILE A 370 -3.79 -2.20 -10.36
CA ILE A 370 -5.07 -2.75 -10.76
C ILE A 370 -4.91 -4.26 -10.92
N SER A 371 -5.48 -5.02 -9.98
CA SER A 371 -5.48 -6.48 -10.11
C SER A 371 -6.46 -6.93 -11.19
N ILE A 372 -6.14 -8.03 -11.86
CA ILE A 372 -7.01 -8.64 -12.87
C ILE A 372 -8.39 -9.00 -12.31
N ASN A 373 -8.45 -9.38 -11.01
CA ASN A 373 -9.69 -9.72 -10.34
C ASN A 373 -10.64 -8.50 -10.20
N VAL A 374 -10.08 -7.32 -9.91
CA VAL A 374 -10.85 -6.06 -9.84
C VAL A 374 -11.36 -5.68 -11.23
N ALA A 375 -10.52 -5.79 -12.26
CA ALA A 375 -10.91 -5.48 -13.64
C ALA A 375 -12.05 -6.40 -14.11
N ILE A 376 -11.92 -7.72 -13.93
CA ILE A 376 -12.96 -8.69 -14.31
C ILE A 376 -14.22 -8.48 -13.46
N GLY A 377 -14.07 -8.32 -12.14
CA GLY A 377 -15.19 -8.09 -11.23
C GLY A 377 -16.01 -6.85 -11.59
N SER A 378 -15.35 -5.75 -11.96
CA SER A 378 -16.01 -4.51 -12.37
C SER A 378 -16.83 -4.68 -13.67
N LEU A 379 -16.30 -5.45 -14.63
CA LEU A 379 -17.02 -5.74 -15.89
C LEU A 379 -18.22 -6.68 -15.66
N ILE A 380 -18.07 -7.71 -14.83
CA ILE A 380 -19.18 -8.61 -14.46
C ILE A 380 -20.27 -7.80 -13.76
N PHE A 381 -19.88 -6.93 -12.83
CA PHE A 381 -20.83 -6.10 -12.10
C PHE A 381 -21.56 -5.13 -13.04
N SER A 382 -20.85 -4.53 -13.99
CA SER A 382 -21.44 -3.68 -15.03
C SER A 382 -22.46 -4.44 -15.88
N ALA A 383 -22.16 -5.67 -16.27
CA ALA A 383 -23.08 -6.52 -17.01
C ALA A 383 -24.34 -6.85 -16.18
N LEU A 384 -24.17 -7.16 -14.89
CA LEU A 384 -25.29 -7.41 -13.97
C LEU A 384 -26.24 -6.21 -13.87
N ILE A 385 -25.70 -4.99 -13.77
CA ILE A 385 -26.50 -3.74 -13.79
C ILE A 385 -27.33 -3.66 -15.09
N GLY A 386 -26.73 -3.95 -16.23
CA GLY A 386 -27.42 -3.99 -17.52
C GLY A 386 -28.58 -4.98 -17.54
N VAL A 387 -28.39 -6.16 -16.96
CA VAL A 387 -29.46 -7.17 -16.87
C VAL A 387 -30.55 -6.71 -15.91
N VAL A 388 -30.23 -6.30 -14.70
CA VAL A 388 -31.18 -5.90 -13.66
C VAL A 388 -32.08 -4.75 -14.13
N PHE A 389 -31.48 -3.68 -14.64
CA PHE A 389 -32.21 -2.51 -15.11
C PHE A 389 -32.80 -2.67 -16.52
N GLY A 390 -32.31 -3.63 -17.30
CA GLY A 390 -32.86 -3.99 -18.61
C GLY A 390 -34.09 -4.88 -18.55
N ILE A 391 -34.35 -5.62 -17.46
CA ILE A 391 -35.46 -6.57 -17.33
C ILE A 391 -36.83 -5.88 -17.51
N LEU A 392 -37.03 -4.74 -16.84
CA LEU A 392 -38.29 -3.99 -16.86
C LEU A 392 -38.66 -3.52 -18.29
N PRO A 393 -37.81 -2.77 -19.02
CA PRO A 393 -38.11 -2.35 -20.39
C PRO A 393 -38.20 -3.54 -21.34
N ALA A 394 -37.36 -4.55 -21.23
CA ALA A 394 -37.40 -5.74 -22.06
C ALA A 394 -38.72 -6.53 -21.88
N ASN A 395 -39.19 -6.64 -20.63
CA ASN A 395 -40.48 -7.27 -20.35
C ASN A 395 -41.65 -6.47 -20.94
N LYS A 396 -41.61 -5.13 -20.83
CA LYS A 396 -42.62 -4.25 -21.44
C LYS A 396 -42.67 -4.41 -22.96
N ALA A 397 -41.50 -4.38 -23.63
CA ALA A 397 -41.38 -4.62 -25.06
C ALA A 397 -41.92 -6.01 -25.47
N SER A 398 -41.61 -7.03 -24.70
CA SER A 398 -42.01 -8.41 -24.98
C SER A 398 -43.52 -8.66 -24.86
N LYS A 399 -44.25 -7.83 -24.09
CA LYS A 399 -45.68 -7.93 -23.84
C LYS A 399 -46.54 -7.11 -24.81
N LEU A 400 -45.98 -6.25 -25.66
CA LEU A 400 -46.74 -5.44 -26.63
C LEU A 400 -47.61 -6.32 -27.52
N ASP A 401 -48.89 -5.91 -27.71
CA ASP A 401 -49.78 -6.56 -28.66
C ASP A 401 -49.41 -6.14 -30.09
N PRO A 402 -49.27 -7.08 -31.05
CA PRO A 402 -48.93 -6.76 -32.43
C PRO A 402 -49.95 -5.81 -33.10
N ILE A 403 -51.25 -5.97 -32.81
CA ILE A 403 -52.32 -5.19 -33.44
C ILE A 403 -52.30 -3.75 -32.93
N GLU A 404 -52.18 -3.57 -31.59
CA GLU A 404 -52.09 -2.25 -30.99
C GLU A 404 -50.77 -1.54 -31.37
N ALA A 405 -49.68 -2.29 -31.43
CA ALA A 405 -48.35 -1.74 -31.79
C ALA A 405 -48.29 -1.25 -33.24
N LEU A 406 -49.05 -1.86 -34.17
CA LEU A 406 -49.12 -1.42 -35.58
C LEU A 406 -50.06 -0.24 -35.79
N ARG A 407 -50.99 0.01 -34.86
CA ARG A 407 -51.94 1.17 -34.87
C ARG A 407 -51.34 2.41 -34.20
N TYR A 408 -50.20 2.29 -33.58
CA TYR A 408 -49.53 3.39 -32.92
C TYR A 408 -48.96 4.36 -33.97
N GLU A 409 -49.48 5.59 -34.03
CA GLU A 409 -48.95 6.70 -34.83
C GLU A 409 -47.79 7.40 -34.15
#